data_0823b52b18c2d211cced586cf905c5cb
#
_entry.id   0823b52b18c2d211cced586cf905c5cb
#
_cell.length_a   1.000
_cell.length_b   1.000
_cell.length_c   1.000
_cell.angle_alpha   90.00
_cell.angle_beta   90.00
_cell.angle_gamma   90.00
#
_symmetry.space_group_name_H-M   'P 1'
#
loop_
_entity.id
_entity.type
_entity.pdbx_description
1 polymer ?
#
loop_
_entity_poly.entity_id
_entity_poly.type
_entity_poly.pdbx_seq_one_letter_code
_entity_poly.pdbx_strand_id
1 'polypeptide(L)'
;MSKFRKEDKKAAPGVNTSSLPDIVFMLLFFFMVATTSKESDPTVKVVQPKGVRTTDLTPYKQRSEIDFLYLGTPVNKARAAKYKEMGMEYLLFMDNVAQSTPDDLYNVNAIRNWKLDKFESKPPRMSEPIEGVITCVKADEGAPTGMIFDIRKELQEIDAVKIAYAVRDNGNI
;
A
#
# COMPACT_ATOMS: atom_id res chain seq x y z
N MET A 1 -14.61 74.49 40.70
CA MET A 1 -13.87 74.30 39.46
C MET A 1 -13.45 72.83 39.45
N SER A 2 -14.16 71.94 38.71
CA SER A 2 -13.90 70.53 38.66
C SER A 2 -13.06 70.25 37.43
N LYS A 3 -11.80 69.69 37.63
CA LYS A 3 -10.93 69.25 36.57
C LYS A 3 -11.30 67.83 36.25
N PHE A 4 -11.96 67.59 35.13
CA PHE A 4 -12.13 66.28 34.56
C PHE A 4 -10.75 65.78 34.04
N ARG A 5 -10.20 64.74 34.67
CA ARG A 5 -9.03 64.01 34.22
C ARG A 5 -9.45 63.04 33.11
N LYS A 6 -9.03 63.33 31.87
CA LYS A 6 -9.18 62.35 30.77
C LYS A 6 -8.27 61.15 31.09
N GLU A 7 -8.90 60.00 31.27
CA GLU A 7 -8.18 58.74 31.27
C GLU A 7 -7.71 58.39 29.83
N ASP A 8 -6.41 58.35 29.66
CA ASP A 8 -5.79 57.85 28.43
C ASP A 8 -6.11 56.35 28.33
N LYS A 9 -7.03 56.01 27.43
CA LYS A 9 -7.22 54.61 27.05
C LYS A 9 -5.92 54.11 26.40
N LYS A 10 -5.16 53.31 27.14
CA LYS A 10 -4.04 52.54 26.58
C LYS A 10 -4.59 51.71 25.45
N ALA A 11 -4.19 52.01 24.22
CA ALA A 11 -4.48 51.15 23.06
C ALA A 11 -3.93 49.76 23.34
N ALA A 12 -4.74 48.76 23.21
CA ALA A 12 -4.30 47.37 23.30
C ALA A 12 -3.18 47.17 22.28
N PRO A 13 -2.09 46.47 22.66
CA PRO A 13 -1.00 46.19 21.72
C PRO A 13 -1.58 45.48 20.51
N GLY A 14 -1.41 46.07 19.33
CA GLY A 14 -1.85 45.46 18.06
C GLY A 14 -1.16 44.09 17.91
N VAL A 15 -1.95 43.06 17.86
CA VAL A 15 -1.44 41.72 17.56
C VAL A 15 -0.86 41.78 16.16
N ASN A 16 0.43 41.50 16.03
CA ASN A 16 1.10 41.45 14.73
C ASN A 16 0.60 40.23 13.94
N THR A 17 -0.45 40.43 13.16
CA THR A 17 -1.08 39.37 12.35
C THR A 17 -0.25 38.97 11.13
N SER A 18 0.89 39.63 10.89
CA SER A 18 1.75 39.35 9.73
C SER A 18 2.47 37.99 9.82
N SER A 19 2.68 37.46 11.04
CA SER A 19 3.32 36.16 11.23
C SER A 19 2.33 34.98 11.20
N LEU A 20 1.04 35.24 11.28
CA LEU A 20 0.01 34.21 11.34
C LEU A 20 -0.09 33.40 10.03
N PRO A 21 -0.06 34.01 8.83
CA PRO A 21 -0.03 33.29 7.55
C PRO A 21 1.21 32.41 7.38
N ASP A 22 2.35 32.85 7.89
CA ASP A 22 3.61 32.09 7.79
C ASP A 22 3.57 30.83 8.64
N ILE A 23 3.06 30.92 9.87
CA ILE A 23 2.87 29.75 10.73
C ILE A 23 1.90 28.74 10.10
N VAL A 24 0.78 29.22 9.54
CA VAL A 24 -0.20 28.37 8.87
C VAL A 24 0.40 27.68 7.64
N PHE A 25 1.19 28.45 6.85
CA PHE A 25 1.86 27.89 5.67
C PHE A 25 2.90 26.83 6.04
N MET A 26 3.73 27.09 7.07
CA MET A 26 4.71 26.12 7.58
C MET A 26 4.04 24.87 8.14
N LEU A 27 2.89 25.02 8.80
CA LEU A 27 2.13 23.90 9.33
C LEU A 27 1.51 23.06 8.20
N LEU A 28 0.95 23.69 7.18
CA LEU A 28 0.43 23.02 5.98
C LEU A 28 1.55 22.30 5.23
N PHE A 29 2.70 22.94 5.05
CA PHE A 29 3.87 22.33 4.42
C PHE A 29 4.37 21.13 5.22
N PHE A 30 4.47 21.26 6.56
CA PHE A 30 4.86 20.15 7.44
C PHE A 30 3.89 18.98 7.33
N PHE A 31 2.58 19.22 7.38
CA PHE A 31 1.60 18.15 7.20
C PHE A 31 1.65 17.53 5.80
N MET A 32 1.85 18.32 4.76
CA MET A 32 1.99 17.82 3.40
C MET A 32 3.21 16.89 3.29
N VAL A 33 4.37 17.27 3.83
CA VAL A 33 5.58 16.42 3.86
C VAL A 33 5.40 15.20 4.76
N ALA A 34 4.80 15.36 5.94
CA ALA A 34 4.56 14.26 6.88
C ALA A 34 3.57 13.22 6.34
N THR A 35 2.58 13.64 5.53
CA THR A 35 1.59 12.72 4.93
C THR A 35 2.13 11.98 3.71
N THR A 36 3.14 12.52 3.00
CA THR A 36 3.76 11.83 1.85
C THR A 36 4.75 10.74 2.25
N SER A 37 5.17 10.70 3.53
CA SER A 37 6.25 9.83 4.01
C SER A 37 5.82 8.46 4.55
N LYS A 38 4.55 8.09 4.48
CA LYS A 38 4.12 6.78 4.96
C LYS A 38 4.21 5.71 3.88
N GLU A 39 5.44 5.40 3.45
CA GLU A 39 5.73 4.04 2.99
C GLU A 39 5.59 3.14 4.22
N SER A 40 4.52 2.35 4.27
CA SER A 40 4.38 1.32 5.30
C SER A 40 5.56 0.37 5.16
N ASP A 41 6.33 0.18 6.23
CA ASP A 41 7.43 -0.78 6.28
C ASP A 41 6.94 -2.12 5.71
N PRO A 42 7.65 -2.68 4.72
CA PRO A 42 7.22 -3.92 4.10
C PRO A 42 7.20 -5.03 5.16
N THR A 43 6.04 -5.59 5.43
CA THR A 43 5.89 -6.72 6.36
C THR A 43 6.39 -8.02 5.76
N VAL A 44 6.63 -8.02 4.44
CA VAL A 44 7.03 -9.16 3.63
C VAL A 44 8.33 -8.88 2.89
N LYS A 45 9.24 -9.83 2.92
CA LYS A 45 10.46 -9.85 2.10
C LYS A 45 10.18 -10.67 0.85
N VAL A 46 10.43 -10.08 -0.31
CA VAL A 46 10.28 -10.71 -1.62
C VAL A 46 11.54 -10.47 -2.45
N VAL A 47 12.22 -11.52 -2.85
CA VAL A 47 13.31 -11.48 -3.82
C VAL A 47 12.72 -11.80 -5.18
N GLN A 48 12.50 -10.78 -5.99
CA GLN A 48 11.87 -10.94 -7.30
C GLN A 48 12.77 -11.74 -8.26
N PRO A 49 12.20 -12.66 -9.07
CA PRO A 49 12.94 -13.37 -10.10
C PRO A 49 13.44 -12.41 -11.19
N LYS A 50 14.47 -12.85 -11.92
CA LYS A 50 15.02 -12.08 -13.04
C LYS A 50 14.16 -12.27 -14.28
N GLY A 51 13.83 -11.18 -14.97
CA GLY A 51 13.09 -11.15 -16.24
C GLY A 51 13.99 -10.74 -17.41
N VAL A 52 13.76 -11.32 -18.58
CA VAL A 52 14.52 -11.02 -19.80
C VAL A 52 13.83 -9.94 -20.65
N ARG A 53 12.51 -9.89 -20.62
CA ARG A 53 11.70 -8.88 -21.31
C ARG A 53 10.69 -8.33 -20.33
N THR A 54 10.95 -7.15 -19.81
CA THR A 54 10.11 -6.50 -18.82
C THR A 54 9.33 -5.36 -19.42
N THR A 55 8.07 -5.20 -18.99
CA THR A 55 7.28 -4.01 -19.28
C THR A 55 7.31 -3.13 -18.06
N ASP A 56 7.67 -1.86 -18.22
CA ASP A 56 7.67 -0.92 -17.11
C ASP A 56 6.22 -0.53 -16.76
N LEU A 57 5.77 -0.95 -15.58
CA LEU A 57 4.46 -0.58 -15.01
C LEU A 57 4.55 0.63 -14.08
N THR A 58 5.71 1.26 -13.94
CA THR A 58 5.91 2.43 -13.08
C THR A 58 4.93 3.57 -13.38
N PRO A 59 4.60 3.88 -14.65
CA PRO A 59 3.60 4.90 -14.96
C PRO A 59 2.20 4.61 -14.42
N TYR A 60 1.89 3.33 -14.19
CA TYR A 60 0.59 2.88 -13.67
C TYR A 60 0.56 2.74 -12.14
N LYS A 61 1.72 2.84 -11.48
CA LYS A 61 1.87 2.65 -10.03
C LYS A 61 1.05 3.62 -9.19
N GLN A 62 0.80 4.81 -9.72
CA GLN A 62 -0.02 5.85 -9.08
C GLN A 62 -1.51 5.74 -9.41
N ARG A 63 -1.89 4.84 -10.30
CA ARG A 63 -3.28 4.64 -10.69
C ARG A 63 -3.94 3.66 -9.72
N SER A 64 -5.18 3.96 -9.38
CA SER A 64 -6.03 3.07 -8.59
C SER A 64 -6.36 1.74 -9.28
N GLU A 65 -5.82 1.52 -10.48
CA GLU A 65 -6.08 0.38 -11.36
C GLU A 65 -5.18 -0.83 -11.08
N ILE A 66 -4.17 -0.71 -10.20
CA ILE A 66 -3.28 -1.83 -9.85
C ILE A 66 -3.47 -2.23 -8.40
N ASP A 67 -3.74 -3.49 -8.19
CA ASP A 67 -3.73 -4.12 -6.88
C ASP A 67 -2.48 -4.97 -6.71
N PHE A 68 -1.82 -4.87 -5.56
CA PHE A 68 -0.60 -5.60 -5.27
C PHE A 68 -0.85 -6.77 -4.32
N LEU A 69 -0.37 -7.92 -4.73
CA LEU A 69 -0.36 -9.16 -3.95
C LEU A 69 1.09 -9.62 -3.81
N TYR A 70 1.49 -9.99 -2.61
CA TYR A 70 2.84 -10.39 -2.31
C TYR A 70 2.89 -11.85 -1.86
N LEU A 71 3.84 -12.60 -2.40
CA LEU A 71 4.14 -13.95 -1.99
C LEU A 71 5.61 -14.02 -1.57
N GLY A 72 5.87 -14.13 -0.28
CA GLY A 72 7.21 -14.05 0.25
C GLY A 72 7.32 -14.46 1.72
N THR A 73 8.48 -14.20 2.31
CA THR A 73 8.76 -14.51 3.71
C THR A 73 8.48 -13.32 4.62
N PRO A 74 7.97 -13.51 5.85
CA PRO A 74 7.78 -12.43 6.80
C PRO A 74 9.11 -11.76 7.17
N VAL A 75 9.15 -10.43 7.24
CA VAL A 75 10.35 -9.68 7.68
C VAL A 75 10.66 -9.95 9.15
N ASN A 76 9.63 -10.14 9.97
CA ASN A 76 9.81 -10.48 11.38
C ASN A 76 10.34 -11.91 11.54
N LYS A 77 11.59 -12.04 12.00
CA LYS A 77 12.28 -13.33 12.16
C LYS A 77 11.56 -14.31 13.08
N ALA A 78 10.96 -13.83 14.18
CA ALA A 78 10.22 -14.69 15.10
C ALA A 78 8.96 -15.26 14.44
N ARG A 79 8.25 -14.44 13.66
CA ARG A 79 7.09 -14.89 12.89
C ARG A 79 7.50 -15.85 11.78
N ALA A 80 8.58 -15.56 11.06
CA ALA A 80 9.12 -16.43 10.01
C ALA A 80 9.51 -17.81 10.57
N ALA A 81 10.18 -17.88 11.73
CA ALA A 81 10.54 -19.12 12.40
C ALA A 81 9.29 -19.96 12.75
N LYS A 82 8.26 -19.30 13.33
CA LYS A 82 7.02 -19.97 13.68
C LYS A 82 6.32 -20.60 12.49
N TYR A 83 6.21 -19.89 11.36
CA TYR A 83 5.60 -20.43 10.15
C TYR A 83 6.45 -21.53 9.50
N LYS A 84 7.77 -21.41 9.58
CA LYS A 84 8.67 -22.44 9.08
C LYS A 84 8.54 -23.76 9.88
N GLU A 85 8.38 -23.69 11.20
CA GLU A 85 8.08 -24.86 12.05
C GLU A 85 6.76 -25.54 11.67
N MET A 86 5.80 -24.76 11.15
CA MET A 86 4.51 -25.26 10.64
C MET A 86 4.60 -25.79 9.19
N GLY A 87 5.78 -25.79 8.57
CA GLY A 87 5.98 -26.26 7.19
C GLY A 87 5.68 -25.21 6.13
N MET A 88 5.46 -23.94 6.51
CA MET A 88 5.23 -22.84 5.57
C MET A 88 6.35 -21.80 5.63
N GLU A 89 7.17 -21.77 4.62
CA GLU A 89 8.22 -20.77 4.48
C GLU A 89 7.75 -19.51 3.75
N TYR A 90 6.83 -19.65 2.81
CA TYR A 90 6.27 -18.58 2.01
C TYR A 90 4.81 -18.33 2.38
N LEU A 91 4.45 -17.07 2.54
CA LEU A 91 3.11 -16.64 2.90
C LEU A 91 2.54 -15.68 1.86
N LEU A 92 1.22 -15.70 1.75
CA LEU A 92 0.45 -14.74 0.96
C LEU A 92 0.18 -13.50 1.80
N PHE A 93 0.50 -12.32 1.24
CA PHE A 93 0.21 -11.04 1.86
C PHE A 93 -0.64 -10.18 0.93
N MET A 94 -1.69 -9.62 1.48
CA MET A 94 -2.54 -8.63 0.83
C MET A 94 -2.64 -7.42 1.76
N ASP A 95 -2.40 -6.22 1.22
CA ASP A 95 -2.38 -4.96 2.00
C ASP A 95 -1.48 -5.01 3.26
N ASN A 96 -0.30 -5.64 3.15
CA ASN A 96 0.66 -5.86 4.25
C ASN A 96 0.16 -6.78 5.38
N VAL A 97 -0.96 -7.49 5.18
CA VAL A 97 -1.50 -8.46 6.13
C VAL A 97 -1.26 -9.87 5.59
N ALA A 98 -0.63 -10.72 6.39
CA ALA A 98 -0.50 -12.13 6.06
C ALA A 98 -1.87 -12.82 6.11
N GLN A 99 -2.19 -13.57 5.06
CA GLN A 99 -3.46 -14.30 4.94
C GLN A 99 -3.40 -15.72 5.52
N SER A 100 -2.33 -16.01 6.22
CA SER A 100 -2.12 -17.31 6.87
C SER A 100 -2.30 -17.17 8.37
N THR A 101 -3.10 -18.04 8.95
CA THR A 101 -3.28 -18.18 10.41
C THR A 101 -2.68 -19.50 10.87
N PRO A 102 -2.43 -19.69 12.19
CA PRO A 102 -1.96 -20.97 12.71
C PRO A 102 -2.91 -22.13 12.42
N ASP A 103 -4.21 -21.86 12.30
CA ASP A 103 -5.24 -22.86 12.07
C ASP A 103 -5.55 -23.04 10.57
N ASP A 104 -5.26 -22.01 9.77
CA ASP A 104 -5.41 -22.01 8.31
C ASP A 104 -4.12 -21.45 7.68
N LEU A 105 -3.19 -22.34 7.42
CA LEU A 105 -1.84 -21.99 6.94
C LEU A 105 -1.86 -21.32 5.57
N TYR A 106 -2.90 -21.55 4.76
CA TYR A 106 -2.98 -21.01 3.41
C TYR A 106 -4.43 -20.79 2.96
N ASN A 107 -4.92 -19.58 3.17
CA ASN A 107 -6.29 -19.22 2.78
C ASN A 107 -6.33 -18.60 1.38
N VAL A 108 -6.47 -19.44 0.36
CA VAL A 108 -6.57 -19.01 -1.05
C VAL A 108 -7.88 -18.25 -1.33
N ASN A 109 -8.96 -18.63 -0.66
CA ASN A 109 -10.28 -18.01 -0.85
C ASN A 109 -10.28 -16.52 -0.41
N ALA A 110 -9.34 -16.13 0.48
CA ALA A 110 -9.18 -14.74 0.87
C ALA A 110 -8.83 -13.81 -0.30
N ILE A 111 -8.21 -14.34 -1.37
CA ILE A 111 -7.84 -13.55 -2.57
C ILE A 111 -9.09 -13.02 -3.27
N ARG A 112 -10.09 -13.88 -3.44
CA ARG A 112 -11.36 -13.52 -4.07
C ARG A 112 -12.06 -12.40 -3.31
N ASN A 113 -12.28 -12.61 -2.02
CA ASN A 113 -12.94 -11.62 -1.16
C ASN A 113 -12.18 -10.29 -1.15
N TRP A 114 -10.87 -10.34 -0.95
CA TRP A 114 -10.02 -9.14 -0.98
C TRP A 114 -10.12 -8.37 -2.31
N LYS A 115 -10.12 -9.08 -3.44
CA LYS A 115 -10.19 -8.42 -4.75
C LYS A 115 -11.54 -7.77 -4.99
N LEU A 116 -12.62 -8.42 -4.59
CA LEU A 116 -13.99 -7.90 -4.69
C LEU A 116 -14.17 -6.69 -3.77
N ASP A 117 -13.75 -6.79 -2.51
CA ASP A 117 -13.81 -5.67 -1.54
C ASP A 117 -13.04 -4.44 -2.04
N LYS A 118 -11.87 -4.66 -2.63
CA LYS A 118 -11.10 -3.57 -3.22
C LYS A 118 -11.76 -2.97 -4.45
N PHE A 119 -12.39 -3.77 -5.25
CA PHE A 119 -13.12 -3.31 -6.42
C PHE A 119 -14.32 -2.45 -6.01
N GLU A 120 -15.09 -2.89 -5.02
CA GLU A 120 -16.28 -2.19 -4.51
C GLU A 120 -15.93 -0.94 -3.70
N SER A 121 -14.83 -0.94 -2.96
CA SER A 121 -14.45 0.17 -2.05
C SER A 121 -13.95 1.43 -2.75
N LYS A 122 -13.59 1.36 -4.05
CA LYS A 122 -13.01 2.50 -4.77
C LYS A 122 -13.96 3.02 -5.86
N PRO A 123 -14.65 4.15 -5.62
CA PRO A 123 -15.67 4.70 -6.52
C PRO A 123 -15.26 4.84 -8.00
N PRO A 124 -14.00 5.24 -8.35
CA PRO A 124 -13.58 5.31 -9.74
C PRO A 124 -13.57 3.96 -10.46
N ARG A 125 -13.43 2.87 -9.71
CA ARG A 125 -13.40 1.50 -10.27
C ARG A 125 -14.76 0.94 -10.57
N MET A 126 -15.81 1.43 -9.94
CA MET A 126 -17.18 0.96 -10.19
C MET A 126 -17.69 1.27 -11.60
N SER A 127 -17.01 2.18 -12.34
CA SER A 127 -17.33 2.50 -13.73
C SER A 127 -16.60 1.62 -14.75
N GLU A 128 -15.62 0.83 -14.31
CA GLU A 128 -14.85 -0.08 -15.16
C GLU A 128 -15.11 -1.54 -14.74
N PRO A 129 -15.15 -2.48 -15.69
CA PRO A 129 -15.32 -3.89 -15.36
C PRO A 129 -14.08 -4.42 -14.61
N ILE A 130 -14.28 -5.40 -13.73
CA ILE A 130 -13.20 -5.99 -12.91
C ILE A 130 -12.07 -6.57 -13.76
N GLU A 131 -12.37 -7.03 -14.97
CA GLU A 131 -11.39 -7.49 -15.97
C GLU A 131 -10.40 -6.38 -16.37
N GLY A 132 -10.77 -5.11 -16.20
CA GLY A 132 -9.93 -3.94 -16.48
C GLY A 132 -8.82 -3.73 -15.44
N VAL A 133 -9.03 -4.18 -14.20
CA VAL A 133 -8.14 -3.91 -13.06
C VAL A 133 -6.98 -4.91 -13.02
N ILE A 134 -5.75 -4.38 -13.06
CA ILE A 134 -4.55 -5.22 -13.06
C ILE A 134 -4.24 -5.70 -11.64
N THR A 135 -4.03 -7.01 -11.48
CA THR A 135 -3.46 -7.58 -10.25
C THR A 135 -1.98 -7.86 -10.45
N CYS A 136 -1.12 -7.13 -9.74
CA CYS A 136 0.33 -7.30 -9.80
C CYS A 136 0.79 -8.25 -8.68
N VAL A 137 1.22 -9.43 -9.06
CA VAL A 137 1.76 -10.45 -8.16
C VAL A 137 3.27 -10.28 -8.03
N LYS A 138 3.73 -9.99 -6.82
CA LYS A 138 5.15 -9.94 -6.45
C LYS A 138 5.50 -11.21 -5.71
N ALA A 139 5.99 -12.20 -6.43
CA ALA A 139 6.41 -13.48 -5.87
C ALA A 139 7.92 -13.53 -5.65
N ASP A 140 8.33 -14.19 -4.58
CA ASP A 140 9.73 -14.54 -4.33
C ASP A 140 10.20 -15.60 -5.32
N GLU A 141 11.47 -15.55 -5.73
CA GLU A 141 12.05 -16.51 -6.68
C GLU A 141 12.04 -17.97 -6.17
N GLY A 142 12.02 -18.15 -4.84
CA GLY A 142 11.93 -19.45 -4.20
C GLY A 142 10.51 -19.92 -3.89
N ALA A 143 9.49 -19.10 -4.18
CA ALA A 143 8.11 -19.43 -3.86
C ALA A 143 7.60 -20.64 -4.66
N PRO A 144 6.82 -21.55 -4.04
CA PRO A 144 6.24 -22.68 -4.72
C PRO A 144 5.34 -22.25 -5.88
N THR A 145 5.56 -22.81 -7.05
CA THR A 145 4.76 -22.50 -8.25
C THR A 145 3.28 -22.85 -8.07
N GLY A 146 2.96 -23.84 -7.24
CA GLY A 146 1.59 -24.21 -6.90
C GLY A 146 0.81 -23.05 -6.32
N MET A 147 1.40 -22.27 -5.40
CA MET A 147 0.76 -21.10 -4.83
C MET A 147 0.44 -20.03 -5.89
N ILE A 148 1.29 -19.89 -6.90
CA ILE A 148 1.05 -18.94 -8.01
C ILE A 148 -0.13 -19.42 -8.88
N PHE A 149 -0.23 -20.71 -9.11
CA PHE A 149 -1.37 -21.29 -9.83
C PHE A 149 -2.68 -21.13 -9.07
N ASP A 150 -2.68 -21.33 -7.77
CA ASP A 150 -3.84 -21.13 -6.92
C ASP A 150 -4.32 -19.67 -6.93
N ILE A 151 -3.39 -18.71 -6.79
CA ILE A 151 -3.68 -17.27 -6.91
C ILE A 151 -4.34 -16.98 -8.27
N ARG A 152 -3.77 -17.51 -9.34
CA ARG A 152 -4.28 -17.31 -10.69
C ARG A 152 -5.68 -17.89 -10.85
N LYS A 153 -5.92 -19.09 -10.32
CA LYS A 153 -7.22 -19.75 -10.38
C LYS A 153 -8.30 -18.91 -9.68
N GLU A 154 -8.03 -18.45 -8.45
CA GLU A 154 -8.98 -17.64 -7.69
C GLU A 154 -9.32 -16.31 -8.38
N LEU A 155 -8.32 -15.67 -9.00
CA LEU A 155 -8.55 -14.45 -9.78
C LEU A 155 -9.35 -14.71 -11.06
N GLN A 156 -9.15 -15.87 -11.73
CA GLN A 156 -9.91 -16.25 -12.91
C GLN A 156 -11.38 -16.55 -12.59
N GLU A 157 -11.69 -17.09 -11.41
CA GLU A 157 -13.07 -17.39 -11.01
C GLU A 157 -13.94 -16.14 -10.81
N ILE A 158 -13.33 -14.96 -10.67
CA ILE A 158 -14.02 -13.67 -10.57
C ILE A 158 -13.77 -12.77 -11.78
N ASP A 159 -13.32 -13.34 -12.90
CA ASP A 159 -12.98 -12.62 -14.13
C ASP A 159 -11.90 -11.55 -14.00
N ALA A 160 -11.11 -11.52 -12.92
CA ALA A 160 -9.97 -10.64 -12.73
C ALA A 160 -8.72 -11.14 -13.49
N VAL A 161 -8.84 -11.28 -14.80
CA VAL A 161 -7.88 -12.00 -15.66
C VAL A 161 -6.61 -11.24 -15.99
N LYS A 162 -6.56 -9.92 -15.76
CA LYS A 162 -5.34 -9.12 -15.98
C LYS A 162 -4.36 -9.29 -14.84
N ILE A 163 -3.45 -10.24 -14.98
CA ILE A 163 -2.42 -10.53 -13.98
C ILE A 163 -1.05 -10.13 -14.54
N ALA A 164 -0.32 -9.32 -13.78
CA ALA A 164 1.07 -8.94 -14.04
C ALA A 164 1.97 -9.58 -12.98
N TYR A 165 3.14 -10.07 -13.39
CA TYR A 165 4.14 -10.59 -12.46
C TYR A 165 5.30 -9.62 -12.37
N ALA A 166 5.64 -9.21 -11.14
CA ALA A 166 6.78 -8.34 -10.92
C ALA A 166 8.09 -9.12 -10.98
N VAL A 167 9.00 -8.67 -11.83
CA VAL A 167 10.32 -9.26 -12.01
C VAL A 167 11.38 -8.15 -11.95
N ARG A 168 12.62 -8.53 -11.60
CA ARG A 168 13.77 -7.61 -11.72
C ARG A 168 14.28 -7.65 -13.16
N ASP A 169 14.59 -6.48 -13.71
CA ASP A 169 15.28 -6.39 -14.98
C ASP A 169 16.69 -7.00 -14.86
N ASN A 170 17.06 -7.84 -15.80
CA ASN A 170 18.37 -8.50 -15.81
C ASN A 170 19.47 -7.61 -16.42
N GLY A 171 19.11 -6.39 -16.89
CA GLY A 171 20.09 -5.42 -17.41
C GLY A 171 20.86 -5.86 -18.66
N ASN A 172 20.47 -6.97 -19.28
CA ASN A 172 21.07 -7.45 -20.52
C ASN A 172 20.09 -7.29 -21.69
N ILE A 173 20.25 -6.20 -22.39
CA ILE A 173 19.91 -6.10 -23.81
C ILE A 173 21.21 -5.78 -24.54
#